data_18f8d3e3625259daf49dd6e52a31f2b6
#
_entry.id   18f8d3e3625259daf49dd6e52a31f2b6
#
_cell.length_a   1.000
_cell.length_b   1.000
_cell.length_c   1.000
_cell.angle_alpha   90.00
_cell.angle_beta   90.00
_cell.angle_gamma   90.00
#
_symmetry.space_group_name_H-M   'P 1'
#
loop_
_entity.id
_entity.type
_entity.pdbx_description
1 polymer ?
#
loop_
_entity_poly.entity_id
_entity_poly.type
_entity_poly.pdbx_seq_one_letter_code
_entity_poly.pdbx_strand_id
1 'polypeptide(L)'
;MNLMTRLAAALALTLAASGAHAANVLVVLSDENHLDLKDGKVLSTGFYLNELMQPVKLLLHAGHEVTFATPQGRAPTVDASSVTPAYFGNDAAQLKLHKDLLEKLALTSPTASPVVSLARIEQQGYARFDAVYIPGGHAPMQDLLKSPALGRLLADFHQRNKTTALVCHGPIALLSTLPDAAGFVAKLEAGAMPATPKWIYRGYQM
;
A
#
# COMPACT_ATOMS: atom_id res chain seq x y z
N MET A 1 -62.70 -31.90 28.75
CA MET A 1 -62.15 -32.12 27.38
C MET A 1 -61.37 -30.87 27.05
N ASN A 2 -60.06 -30.92 27.29
CA ASN A 2 -59.17 -29.75 27.14
C ASN A 2 -58.36 -29.89 25.86
N LEU A 3 -58.64 -29.02 24.94
CA LEU A 3 -57.90 -28.92 23.68
C LEU A 3 -56.67 -28.06 23.89
N MET A 4 -55.51 -28.66 24.05
CA MET A 4 -54.21 -27.99 24.12
C MET A 4 -53.76 -27.58 22.72
N THR A 5 -53.88 -26.31 22.44
CA THR A 5 -53.33 -25.71 21.22
C THR A 5 -51.82 -25.56 21.38
N ARG A 6 -51.04 -26.35 20.65
CA ARG A 6 -49.57 -26.21 20.58
C ARG A 6 -49.26 -25.12 19.57
N LEU A 7 -48.85 -23.96 20.05
CA LEU A 7 -48.19 -22.95 19.23
C LEU A 7 -46.75 -23.40 18.95
N ALA A 8 -46.46 -23.80 17.72
CA ALA A 8 -45.10 -23.96 17.22
C ALA A 8 -44.56 -22.58 16.80
N ALA A 9 -43.71 -22.01 17.63
CA ALA A 9 -42.95 -20.84 17.24
C ALA A 9 -41.82 -21.25 16.29
N ALA A 10 -41.99 -21.02 15.01
CA ALA A 10 -40.93 -21.16 14.03
C ALA A 10 -39.97 -19.98 14.18
N LEU A 11 -38.84 -20.22 14.83
CA LEU A 11 -37.73 -19.24 14.88
C LEU A 11 -37.00 -19.30 13.53
N ALA A 12 -37.35 -18.36 12.64
CA ALA A 12 -36.63 -18.14 11.41
C ALA A 12 -35.27 -17.50 11.74
N LEU A 13 -34.22 -18.31 11.82
CA LEU A 13 -32.83 -17.82 11.77
C LEU A 13 -32.58 -17.25 10.39
N THR A 14 -32.71 -15.95 10.23
CA THR A 14 -32.14 -15.24 9.08
C THR A 14 -30.63 -15.23 9.25
N LEU A 15 -29.93 -16.18 8.62
CA LEU A 15 -28.50 -16.04 8.36
C LEU A 15 -28.38 -14.81 7.45
N ALA A 16 -28.02 -13.67 8.05
CA ALA A 16 -27.44 -12.58 7.28
C ALA A 16 -26.11 -13.10 6.73
N ALA A 17 -26.14 -13.62 5.50
CA ALA A 17 -24.94 -13.82 4.72
C ALA A 17 -24.34 -12.43 4.56
N SER A 18 -23.37 -12.08 5.41
CA SER A 18 -22.47 -10.94 5.18
C SER A 18 -21.71 -11.31 3.90
N GLY A 19 -22.30 -10.99 2.76
CA GLY A 19 -21.59 -11.04 1.48
C GLY A 19 -20.32 -10.24 1.67
N ALA A 20 -19.15 -10.89 1.58
CA ALA A 20 -17.89 -10.18 1.58
C ALA A 20 -17.96 -9.15 0.44
N HIS A 21 -18.14 -7.87 0.81
CA HIS A 21 -18.20 -6.79 -0.16
C HIS A 21 -16.82 -6.66 -0.78
N ALA A 22 -16.74 -6.65 -2.10
CA ALA A 22 -15.48 -6.39 -2.78
C ALA A 22 -14.97 -5.01 -2.35
N ALA A 23 -13.81 -4.96 -1.72
CA ALA A 23 -13.19 -3.71 -1.30
C ALA A 23 -12.34 -3.12 -2.44
N ASN A 24 -12.27 -1.80 -2.49
CA ASN A 24 -11.36 -1.07 -3.38
C ASN A 24 -10.06 -0.76 -2.62
N VAL A 25 -8.99 -1.44 -2.97
CA VAL A 25 -7.68 -1.26 -2.33
C VAL A 25 -6.76 -0.42 -3.21
N LEU A 26 -6.28 0.69 -2.67
CA LEU A 26 -5.27 1.51 -3.31
C LEU A 26 -3.87 1.01 -2.92
N VAL A 27 -3.07 0.61 -3.89
CA VAL A 27 -1.67 0.24 -3.69
C VAL A 27 -0.79 1.40 -4.15
N VAL A 28 0.00 1.97 -3.23
CA VAL A 28 0.89 3.08 -3.54
C VAL A 28 2.33 2.59 -3.59
N LEU A 29 3.00 2.89 -4.70
CA LEU A 29 4.38 2.53 -4.99
C LEU A 29 5.21 3.79 -5.24
N SER A 30 6.54 3.66 -5.17
CA SER A 30 7.46 4.73 -5.56
C SER A 30 7.56 4.86 -7.08
N ASP A 31 7.77 6.09 -7.56
CA ASP A 31 8.17 6.37 -8.94
C ASP A 31 9.65 6.09 -9.21
N GLU A 32 10.43 5.95 -8.14
CA GLU A 32 11.89 5.95 -8.23
C GLU A 32 12.45 4.52 -8.40
N ASN A 33 13.56 4.45 -9.11
CA ASN A 33 14.31 3.21 -9.35
C ASN A 33 15.65 3.19 -8.63
N HIS A 34 15.87 4.15 -7.73
CA HIS A 34 17.11 4.33 -7.00
C HIS A 34 16.87 4.99 -5.64
N LEU A 35 17.87 4.91 -4.79
CA LEU A 35 18.01 5.66 -3.55
C LEU A 35 19.36 6.34 -3.52
N ASP A 36 19.37 7.66 -3.35
CA ASP A 36 20.58 8.44 -3.14
C ASP A 36 21.12 8.15 -1.73
N LEU A 37 22.38 7.78 -1.68
CA LEU A 37 23.08 7.50 -0.45
C LEU A 37 24.11 8.60 -0.14
N LYS A 38 24.62 8.57 1.09
CA LYS A 38 25.70 9.46 1.52
C LYS A 38 26.90 9.35 0.58
N ASP A 39 27.63 10.46 0.44
CA ASP A 39 28.85 10.57 -0.37
C ASP A 39 28.61 10.35 -1.88
N GLY A 40 27.43 10.69 -2.38
CA GLY A 40 27.09 10.63 -3.79
C GLY A 40 26.93 9.20 -4.36
N LYS A 41 26.84 8.21 -3.49
CA LYS A 41 26.53 6.83 -3.90
C LYS A 41 25.07 6.70 -4.26
N VAL A 42 24.76 5.81 -5.17
CA VAL A 42 23.40 5.51 -5.61
C VAL A 42 23.15 4.01 -5.50
N LEU A 43 22.06 3.64 -4.85
CA LEU A 43 21.58 2.27 -4.79
C LEU A 43 20.46 2.08 -5.81
N SER A 44 20.66 1.18 -6.78
CA SER A 44 19.56 0.76 -7.65
C SER A 44 18.58 -0.07 -6.84
N THR A 45 17.30 0.27 -6.87
CA THR A 45 16.26 -0.37 -6.07
C THR A 45 14.88 -0.22 -6.71
N GLY A 46 13.86 -0.62 -6.01
CA GLY A 46 12.45 -0.54 -6.38
C GLY A 46 11.58 -1.12 -5.26
N PHE A 47 10.39 -1.61 -5.60
CA PHE A 47 9.58 -2.38 -4.67
C PHE A 47 10.08 -3.83 -4.58
N TYR A 48 9.91 -4.49 -3.43
CA TYR A 48 10.19 -5.90 -3.28
C TYR A 48 9.06 -6.75 -3.85
N LEU A 49 9.41 -7.70 -4.74
CA LEU A 49 8.46 -8.50 -5.50
C LEU A 49 7.48 -9.27 -4.60
N ASN A 50 7.98 -9.93 -3.57
CA ASN A 50 7.16 -10.69 -2.64
C ASN A 50 6.21 -9.79 -1.83
N GLU A 51 6.69 -8.64 -1.40
CA GLU A 51 5.91 -7.70 -0.58
C GLU A 51 4.76 -7.08 -1.36
N LEU A 52 4.93 -6.83 -2.66
CA LEU A 52 3.85 -6.37 -3.51
C LEU A 52 2.96 -7.53 -3.96
N MET A 53 3.54 -8.55 -4.58
CA MET A 53 2.75 -9.48 -5.39
C MET A 53 2.05 -10.56 -4.58
N GLN A 54 2.55 -10.94 -3.39
CA GLN A 54 1.82 -11.89 -2.54
C GLN A 54 0.50 -11.29 -2.02
N PRO A 55 0.48 -10.08 -1.41
CA PRO A 55 -0.78 -9.45 -1.02
C PRO A 55 -1.70 -9.13 -2.20
N VAL A 56 -1.16 -8.59 -3.30
CA VAL A 56 -1.97 -8.28 -4.49
C VAL A 56 -2.65 -9.54 -5.04
N LYS A 57 -1.94 -10.66 -5.14
CA LYS A 57 -2.52 -11.93 -5.56
C LYS A 57 -3.67 -12.37 -4.66
N LEU A 58 -3.51 -12.25 -3.33
CA LEU A 58 -4.54 -12.60 -2.36
C LEU A 58 -5.76 -11.69 -2.47
N LEU A 59 -5.56 -10.39 -2.61
CA LEU A 59 -6.64 -9.41 -2.79
C LEU A 59 -7.45 -9.71 -4.05
N LEU A 60 -6.78 -9.91 -5.19
CA LEU A 60 -7.43 -10.24 -6.46
C LEU A 60 -8.18 -11.58 -6.39
N HIS A 61 -7.59 -12.60 -5.74
CA HIS A 61 -8.23 -13.90 -5.55
C HIS A 61 -9.46 -13.81 -4.66
N ALA A 62 -9.46 -12.92 -3.67
CA ALA A 62 -10.61 -12.64 -2.81
C ALA A 62 -11.68 -11.76 -3.47
N GLY A 63 -11.49 -11.36 -4.72
CA GLY A 63 -12.45 -10.56 -5.49
C GLY A 63 -12.39 -9.07 -5.19
N HIS A 64 -11.34 -8.57 -4.54
CA HIS A 64 -11.15 -7.15 -4.32
C HIS A 64 -10.65 -6.44 -5.58
N GLU A 65 -11.01 -5.17 -5.73
CA GLU A 65 -10.46 -4.31 -6.75
C GLU A 65 -9.13 -3.70 -6.27
N VAL A 66 -8.13 -3.68 -7.13
CA VAL A 66 -6.81 -3.11 -6.81
C VAL A 66 -6.48 -2.01 -7.81
N THR A 67 -6.27 -0.81 -7.31
CA THR A 67 -5.77 0.34 -8.07
C THR A 67 -4.33 0.62 -7.68
N PHE A 68 -3.46 0.80 -8.66
CA PHE A 68 -2.05 1.14 -8.44
C PHE A 68 -1.80 2.61 -8.69
N ALA A 69 -1.05 3.25 -7.80
CA ALA A 69 -0.66 4.65 -7.94
C ALA A 69 0.80 4.87 -7.56
N THR A 70 1.41 5.86 -8.19
CA THR A 70 2.72 6.41 -7.82
C THR A 70 2.62 7.92 -7.74
N PRO A 71 3.55 8.64 -7.11
CA PRO A 71 3.48 10.10 -7.02
C PRO A 71 3.23 10.81 -8.35
N GLN A 72 3.93 10.41 -9.43
CA GLN A 72 3.83 11.02 -10.75
C GLN A 72 3.05 10.17 -11.78
N GLY A 73 2.64 8.95 -11.42
CA GLY A 73 1.99 8.03 -12.35
C GLY A 73 2.96 7.31 -13.29
N ARG A 74 4.26 7.28 -12.96
CA ARG A 74 5.24 6.49 -13.71
C ARG A 74 5.20 5.03 -13.28
N ALA A 75 5.52 4.13 -14.21
CA ALA A 75 5.65 2.71 -13.92
C ALA A 75 6.71 2.46 -12.84
N PRO A 76 6.38 1.73 -11.77
CA PRO A 76 7.33 1.43 -10.70
C PRO A 76 8.37 0.39 -11.17
N THR A 77 9.50 0.34 -10.48
CA THR A 77 10.58 -0.60 -10.74
C THR A 77 10.60 -1.68 -9.65
N VAL A 78 10.85 -2.94 -10.05
CA VAL A 78 11.10 -4.01 -9.10
C VAL A 78 12.56 -3.98 -8.63
N ASP A 79 12.79 -4.16 -7.34
CA ASP A 79 14.14 -4.37 -6.82
C ASP A 79 14.63 -5.77 -7.23
N ALA A 80 15.68 -5.81 -8.04
CA ALA A 80 16.22 -7.06 -8.59
C ALA A 80 16.66 -8.05 -7.50
N SER A 81 17.10 -7.58 -6.35
CA SER A 81 17.52 -8.42 -5.22
C SER A 81 16.36 -9.22 -4.62
N SER A 82 15.12 -8.74 -4.80
CA SER A 82 13.92 -9.43 -4.32
C SER A 82 13.43 -10.55 -5.25
N VAL A 83 13.97 -10.63 -6.48
CA VAL A 83 13.56 -11.60 -7.50
C VAL A 83 14.32 -12.91 -7.31
N THR A 84 14.08 -13.56 -6.19
CA THR A 84 14.72 -14.82 -5.81
C THR A 84 13.74 -15.74 -5.09
N PRO A 85 13.86 -17.09 -5.22
CA PRO A 85 13.02 -18.03 -4.51
C PRO A 85 13.07 -17.87 -2.99
N ALA A 86 14.16 -17.32 -2.43
CA ALA A 86 14.33 -17.13 -0.99
C ALA A 86 13.18 -16.33 -0.34
N TYR A 87 12.62 -15.35 -1.05
CA TYR A 87 11.47 -14.56 -0.57
C TYR A 87 10.11 -15.25 -0.82
N PHE A 88 10.13 -16.46 -1.38
CA PHE A 88 8.94 -17.25 -1.70
C PHE A 88 9.01 -18.66 -1.06
N GLY A 89 9.63 -18.76 0.14
CA GLY A 89 9.78 -20.04 0.84
C GLY A 89 10.75 -21.01 0.14
N ASN A 90 11.72 -20.49 -0.62
CA ASN A 90 12.63 -21.25 -1.50
C ASN A 90 11.90 -22.03 -2.61
N ASP A 91 10.69 -21.64 -2.97
CA ASP A 91 9.88 -22.26 -4.02
C ASP A 91 9.98 -21.46 -5.32
N ALA A 92 10.67 -22.03 -6.33
CA ALA A 92 10.83 -21.42 -7.64
C ALA A 92 9.50 -21.31 -8.42
N ALA A 93 8.54 -22.20 -8.15
CA ALA A 93 7.22 -22.14 -8.79
C ALA A 93 6.41 -20.96 -8.24
N GLN A 94 6.51 -20.68 -6.95
CA GLN A 94 5.89 -19.49 -6.35
C GLN A 94 6.53 -18.19 -6.89
N LEU A 95 7.85 -18.12 -6.98
CA LEU A 95 8.51 -16.99 -7.63
C LEU A 95 7.98 -16.78 -9.05
N LYS A 96 7.95 -17.86 -9.86
CA LYS A 96 7.45 -17.77 -11.23
C LYS A 96 6.01 -17.29 -11.29
N LEU A 97 5.13 -17.82 -10.45
CA LEU A 97 3.72 -17.46 -10.38
C LEU A 97 3.53 -15.95 -10.14
N HIS A 98 4.30 -15.37 -9.22
CA HIS A 98 4.19 -13.94 -8.89
C HIS A 98 4.83 -13.05 -9.96
N LYS A 99 5.88 -13.51 -10.64
CA LYS A 99 6.43 -12.84 -11.82
C LYS A 99 5.43 -12.81 -12.98
N ASP A 100 4.82 -13.96 -13.30
CA ASP A 100 3.82 -14.07 -14.36
C ASP A 100 2.62 -13.13 -14.09
N LEU A 101 2.20 -13.02 -12.81
CA LEU A 101 1.14 -12.09 -12.42
C LEU A 101 1.57 -10.62 -12.57
N LEU A 102 2.80 -10.27 -12.20
CA LEU A 102 3.35 -8.92 -12.39
C LEU A 102 3.34 -8.54 -13.87
N GLU A 103 3.80 -9.45 -14.75
CA GLU A 103 3.81 -9.27 -16.20
C GLU A 103 2.39 -9.13 -16.75
N LYS A 104 1.45 -9.99 -16.31
CA LYS A 104 0.03 -9.92 -16.70
C LYS A 104 -0.61 -8.58 -16.34
N LEU A 105 -0.25 -8.01 -15.20
CA LEU A 105 -0.73 -6.70 -14.78
C LEU A 105 -0.03 -5.55 -15.52
N ALA A 106 1.01 -5.83 -16.30
CA ALA A 106 1.85 -4.86 -17.00
C ALA A 106 2.39 -3.73 -16.10
N LEU A 107 2.49 -3.98 -14.78
CA LEU A 107 2.69 -2.94 -13.78
C LEU A 107 4.01 -2.17 -13.97
N THR A 108 5.07 -2.87 -14.39
CA THR A 108 6.40 -2.29 -14.64
C THR A 108 6.63 -1.90 -16.10
N SER A 109 5.61 -1.98 -16.94
CA SER A 109 5.73 -1.62 -18.36
C SER A 109 5.85 -0.11 -18.53
N PRO A 110 6.86 0.41 -19.22
CA PRO A 110 7.01 1.85 -19.45
C PRO A 110 5.86 2.48 -20.23
N THR A 111 5.14 1.68 -21.04
CA THR A 111 4.14 2.18 -21.99
C THR A 111 2.73 1.66 -21.74
N ALA A 112 2.58 0.58 -20.97
CA ALA A 112 1.29 -0.08 -20.74
C ALA A 112 0.93 -0.23 -19.25
N SER A 113 1.70 0.40 -18.36
CA SER A 113 1.42 0.34 -16.92
C SER A 113 0.06 0.95 -16.60
N PRO A 114 -0.78 0.26 -15.79
CA PRO A 114 -2.08 0.78 -15.36
C PRO A 114 -1.96 1.80 -14.22
N VAL A 115 -0.75 2.16 -13.82
CA VAL A 115 -0.47 3.05 -12.70
C VAL A 115 -0.97 4.45 -13.00
N VAL A 116 -1.62 5.07 -12.02
CA VAL A 116 -2.07 6.47 -12.09
C VAL A 116 -1.30 7.35 -11.10
N SER A 117 -1.29 8.66 -11.33
CA SER A 117 -0.67 9.59 -10.39
C SER A 117 -1.51 9.78 -9.13
N LEU A 118 -0.86 10.09 -7.99
CA LEU A 118 -1.58 10.46 -6.77
C LEU A 118 -2.46 11.71 -6.96
N ALA A 119 -2.08 12.62 -7.85
CA ALA A 119 -2.94 13.74 -8.23
C ALA A 119 -4.24 13.27 -8.90
N ARG A 120 -4.18 12.22 -9.72
CA ARG A 120 -5.37 11.63 -10.33
C ARG A 120 -6.25 10.94 -9.28
N ILE A 121 -5.64 10.26 -8.30
CA ILE A 121 -6.37 9.65 -7.17
C ILE A 121 -7.11 10.74 -6.37
N GLU A 122 -6.45 11.86 -6.07
CA GLU A 122 -7.05 13.00 -5.37
C GLU A 122 -8.25 13.58 -6.14
N GLN A 123 -8.12 13.76 -7.45
CA GLN A 123 -9.21 14.22 -8.33
C GLN A 123 -10.41 13.25 -8.34
N GLN A 124 -10.16 11.94 -8.28
CA GLN A 124 -11.21 10.92 -8.23
C GLN A 124 -11.89 10.84 -6.85
N GLY A 125 -11.26 11.36 -5.83
CA GLY A 125 -11.71 11.35 -4.44
C GLY A 125 -11.31 10.10 -3.69
N TYR A 126 -10.75 10.29 -2.50
CA TYR A 126 -10.28 9.21 -1.62
C TYR A 126 -11.41 8.34 -1.07
N ALA A 127 -12.65 8.85 -1.08
CA ALA A 127 -13.81 8.15 -0.52
C ALA A 127 -14.08 6.80 -1.20
N ARG A 128 -13.69 6.65 -2.46
CA ARG A 128 -13.88 5.42 -3.25
C ARG A 128 -13.02 4.24 -2.82
N PHE A 129 -11.97 4.48 -2.04
CA PHE A 129 -11.06 3.43 -1.57
C PHE A 129 -11.36 3.06 -0.12
N ASP A 130 -11.33 1.77 0.19
CA ASP A 130 -11.59 1.21 1.51
C ASP A 130 -10.30 1.03 2.32
N ALA A 131 -9.19 0.77 1.62
CA ALA A 131 -7.87 0.57 2.21
C ALA A 131 -6.76 1.15 1.33
N VAL A 132 -5.64 1.49 1.96
CA VAL A 132 -4.37 1.78 1.29
C VAL A 132 -3.32 0.78 1.72
N TYR A 133 -2.54 0.28 0.77
CA TYR A 133 -1.40 -0.61 0.98
C TYR A 133 -0.13 0.00 0.39
N ILE A 134 0.95 0.01 1.16
CA ILE A 134 2.26 0.50 0.72
C ILE A 134 3.31 -0.58 1.01
N PRO A 135 3.80 -1.30 -0.02
CA PRO A 135 4.90 -2.24 0.13
C PRO A 135 6.22 -1.51 0.36
N GLY A 136 7.25 -2.28 0.73
CA GLY A 136 8.59 -1.76 0.92
C GLY A 136 9.46 -1.90 -0.32
N GLY A 137 10.70 -2.30 -0.10
CA GLY A 137 11.84 -2.00 -0.92
C GLY A 137 12.42 -0.66 -0.47
N HIS A 138 13.52 -0.21 -1.05
CA HIS A 138 14.18 1.02 -0.58
C HIS A 138 13.67 2.28 -1.31
N ALA A 139 13.04 2.15 -2.47
CA ALA A 139 12.53 3.27 -3.25
C ALA A 139 11.57 4.21 -2.49
N PRO A 140 10.69 3.73 -1.58
CA PRO A 140 9.86 4.61 -0.73
C PRO A 140 10.65 5.66 0.07
N MET A 141 11.91 5.38 0.37
CA MET A 141 12.79 6.32 1.08
C MET A 141 13.29 7.46 0.18
N GLN A 142 13.19 7.35 -1.14
CA GLN A 142 13.59 8.39 -2.06
C GLN A 142 12.51 9.47 -2.23
N ASP A 143 11.25 9.06 -2.37
CA ASP A 143 10.15 9.95 -2.75
C ASP A 143 8.94 9.94 -1.81
N LEU A 144 8.46 8.76 -1.37
CA LEU A 144 7.18 8.66 -0.64
C LEU A 144 7.21 9.39 0.70
N LEU A 145 8.32 9.35 1.41
CA LEU A 145 8.47 9.96 2.74
C LEU A 145 8.24 11.48 2.75
N LYS A 146 8.39 12.14 1.60
CA LYS A 146 8.26 13.60 1.45
C LYS A 146 7.22 14.00 0.40
N SER A 147 6.37 13.06 -0.08
CA SER A 147 5.35 13.33 -1.08
C SER A 147 4.13 14.05 -0.47
N PRO A 148 3.86 15.33 -0.83
CA PRO A 148 2.71 16.04 -0.28
C PRO A 148 1.37 15.41 -0.66
N ALA A 149 1.27 14.84 -1.86
CA ALA A 149 0.05 14.18 -2.34
C ALA A 149 -0.26 12.92 -1.53
N LEU A 150 0.79 12.12 -1.19
CA LEU A 150 0.64 10.96 -0.31
C LEU A 150 0.27 11.39 1.11
N GLY A 151 0.88 12.46 1.61
CA GLY A 151 0.56 13.02 2.93
C GLY A 151 -0.92 13.37 3.08
N ARG A 152 -1.52 14.02 2.06
CA ARG A 152 -2.96 14.33 2.05
C ARG A 152 -3.84 13.07 2.02
N LEU A 153 -3.47 12.09 1.20
CA LEU A 153 -4.18 10.81 1.14
C LEU A 153 -4.16 10.10 2.49
N LEU A 154 -2.99 9.94 3.10
CA LEU A 154 -2.84 9.25 4.38
C LEU A 154 -3.55 10.01 5.52
N ALA A 155 -3.54 11.34 5.49
CA ALA A 155 -4.28 12.16 6.45
C ALA A 155 -5.80 11.98 6.32
N ASP A 156 -6.34 11.90 5.10
CA ASP A 156 -7.77 11.60 4.86
C ASP A 156 -8.13 10.19 5.37
N PHE A 157 -7.29 9.19 5.08
CA PHE A 157 -7.50 7.82 5.55
C PHE A 157 -7.48 7.74 7.08
N HIS A 158 -6.52 8.41 7.72
CA HIS A 158 -6.44 8.48 9.17
C HIS A 158 -7.69 9.16 9.77
N GLN A 159 -8.11 10.30 9.22
CA GLN A 159 -9.28 11.05 9.70
C GLN A 159 -10.58 10.23 9.57
N ARG A 160 -10.68 9.40 8.53
CA ARG A 160 -11.85 8.54 8.26
C ARG A 160 -11.76 7.15 8.87
N ASN A 161 -10.74 6.87 9.66
CA ASN A 161 -10.48 5.54 10.24
C ASN A 161 -10.44 4.42 9.19
N LYS A 162 -9.93 4.70 7.99
CA LYS A 162 -9.74 3.71 6.94
C LYS A 162 -8.47 2.90 7.16
N THR A 163 -8.48 1.67 6.68
CA THR A 163 -7.35 0.75 6.81
C THR A 163 -6.13 1.28 6.05
N THR A 164 -5.00 1.36 6.75
CA THR A 164 -3.67 1.63 6.17
C THR A 164 -2.76 0.46 6.51
N ALA A 165 -2.28 -0.25 5.50
CA ALA A 165 -1.37 -1.39 5.63
C ALA A 165 0.00 -1.05 5.05
N LEU A 166 1.05 -1.32 5.81
CA LEU A 166 2.42 -0.95 5.48
C LEU A 166 3.34 -2.12 5.79
N VAL A 167 4.34 -2.37 4.96
CA VAL A 167 5.30 -3.44 5.19
C VAL A 167 6.73 -2.98 4.91
N CYS A 168 7.70 -3.57 5.61
CA CYS A 168 9.14 -3.34 5.42
C CYS A 168 9.51 -1.84 5.59
N HIS A 169 9.92 -1.16 4.49
CA HIS A 169 10.17 0.28 4.47
C HIS A 169 8.93 1.13 4.13
N GLY A 170 7.78 0.50 3.84
CA GLY A 170 6.51 1.20 3.62
C GLY A 170 6.13 2.21 4.72
N PRO A 171 6.33 1.91 6.02
CA PRO A 171 6.03 2.85 7.11
C PRO A 171 6.70 4.22 7.01
N ILE A 172 7.83 4.35 6.29
CA ILE A 172 8.50 5.65 6.12
C ILE A 172 7.61 6.66 5.38
N ALA A 173 6.67 6.16 4.56
CA ALA A 173 5.68 6.98 3.86
C ALA A 173 4.81 7.82 4.81
N LEU A 174 4.63 7.38 6.07
CA LEU A 174 3.89 8.12 7.07
C LEU A 174 4.50 9.49 7.40
N LEU A 175 5.81 9.66 7.18
CA LEU A 175 6.48 10.96 7.35
C LEU A 175 5.91 12.02 6.41
N SER A 176 5.35 11.63 5.26
CA SER A 176 4.72 12.56 4.31
C SER A 176 3.54 13.34 4.92
N THR A 177 2.97 12.87 6.03
CA THR A 177 1.89 13.56 6.76
C THR A 177 2.37 14.65 7.71
N LEU A 178 3.68 14.83 7.85
CA LEU A 178 4.23 15.95 8.61
C LEU A 178 3.92 17.28 7.92
N PRO A 179 3.68 18.36 8.67
CA PRO A 179 3.40 19.68 8.09
C PRO A 179 4.50 20.19 7.15
N ASP A 180 5.76 19.83 7.43
CA ASP A 180 6.95 20.11 6.62
C ASP A 180 7.79 18.83 6.53
N ALA A 181 7.28 17.83 5.80
CA ALA A 181 7.95 16.54 5.64
C ALA A 181 9.34 16.70 4.98
N ALA A 182 9.43 17.51 3.92
CA ALA A 182 10.68 17.72 3.19
C ALA A 182 11.74 18.39 4.06
N GLY A 183 11.39 19.47 4.78
CA GLY A 183 12.31 20.14 5.69
C GLY A 183 12.70 19.30 6.90
N PHE A 184 11.78 18.44 7.40
CA PHE A 184 12.09 17.50 8.46
C PHE A 184 13.13 16.47 8.00
N VAL A 185 12.93 15.87 6.83
CA VAL A 185 13.85 14.90 6.23
C VAL A 185 15.20 15.52 5.96
N ALA A 186 15.25 16.72 5.34
CA ALA A 186 16.51 17.42 5.06
C ALA A 186 17.34 17.68 6.33
N LYS A 187 16.68 17.97 7.46
CA LYS A 187 17.38 18.14 8.75
C LYS A 187 17.98 16.83 9.24
N LEU A 188 17.23 15.70 9.11
CA LEU A 188 17.75 14.38 9.49
C LEU A 188 18.94 13.98 8.62
N GLU A 189 18.86 14.18 7.31
CA GLU A 189 19.95 13.92 6.36
C GLU A 189 21.20 14.75 6.67
N ALA A 190 21.01 15.98 7.13
CA ALA A 190 22.10 16.84 7.61
C ALA A 190 22.64 16.47 9.00
N GLY A 191 22.14 15.39 9.62
CA GLY A 191 22.55 14.96 10.96
C GLY A 191 21.98 15.79 12.10
N ALA A 192 21.01 16.66 11.83
CA ALA A 192 20.34 17.44 12.86
C ALA A 192 19.26 16.60 13.58
N MET A 193 19.00 16.98 14.85
CA MET A 193 17.89 16.40 15.63
C MET A 193 16.74 17.41 15.65
N PRO A 194 15.79 17.34 14.69
CA PRO A 194 14.66 18.25 14.71
C PRO A 194 13.78 18.00 15.93
N ALA A 195 13.14 19.07 16.44
CA ALA A 195 12.16 18.93 17.49
C ALA A 195 11.01 18.00 17.01
N THR A 196 10.47 17.20 17.93
CA THR A 196 9.34 16.32 17.63
C THR A 196 8.16 17.13 17.10
N PRO A 197 7.76 16.96 15.85
CA PRO A 197 6.64 17.72 15.27
C PRO A 197 5.30 17.25 15.84
N LYS A 198 4.26 18.06 15.66
CA LYS A 198 2.88 17.57 15.79
C LYS A 198 2.62 16.62 14.63
N TRP A 199 2.32 15.37 14.94
CA TRP A 199 2.15 14.32 13.95
C TRP A 199 0.91 13.48 14.24
N ILE A 200 0.11 13.20 13.24
CA ILE A 200 -1.16 12.46 13.39
C ILE A 200 -0.94 11.02 13.86
N TYR A 201 0.21 10.42 13.55
CA TYR A 201 0.57 9.06 13.97
C TYR A 201 1.37 9.00 15.28
N ARG A 202 1.49 10.14 16.00
CA ARG A 202 2.18 10.16 17.29
C ARG A 202 1.47 9.25 18.30
N GLY A 203 2.25 8.33 18.90
CA GLY A 203 1.74 7.38 19.90
C GLY A 203 1.22 6.06 19.30
N TYR A 204 1.22 5.90 17.99
CA TYR A 204 1.00 4.60 17.38
C TYR A 204 2.20 3.68 17.66
N GLN A 205 1.92 2.42 17.96
CA GLN A 205 2.93 1.36 17.99
C GLN A 205 2.95 0.70 16.60
N MET A 206 4.15 0.60 16.01
CA MET A 206 4.37 0.08 14.66
C MET A 206 5.40 -1.05 14.71
#